data_555bc33901192a25c6efc9dfd60ef77e
#
_entry.id   555bc33901192a25c6efc9dfd60ef77e
#
_cell.length_a   1.000
_cell.length_b   1.000
_cell.length_c   1.000
_cell.angle_alpha   90.00
_cell.angle_beta   90.00
_cell.angle_gamma   90.00
#
_symmetry.space_group_name_H-M   'P 1'
#
loop_
_entity.id
_entity.type
_entity.pdbx_description
1 polymer ?
#
loop_
_entity_poly.entity_id
_entity_poly.type
_entity_poly.pdbx_seq_one_letter_code
_entity_poly.pdbx_strand_id
1 'polypeptide(L)'
;STQGWINTMDSTSNVRGANFICASVSGACNTLVTAPDCANVKIATFTGPGSFTVNNIALCSANNAVAYMVVGGGAAGGANNNNNNGSGGGGAGGFREGRTCSVTPYTVSPIAVATGITVSATSYPITTGAGGAGGPAPSCGTTGVSGSNSIFSTITSAGGGGGHAGNASGASGASGGGAAGPSAGGAGNTPPTSPSQGQPGGSGWGSSPPAYGGGAGGGAGGAGNNGGPSAGGTGGVGVTTHISAGPLAYAGGGGGGAYSSGTKGNASPCGTGGSGGNGCGSQTSGTTNRGGGGGGSNQP
;
A
#
# COMPACT_ATOMS: atom_id res chain seq x y z
N SER A 1 -55.47 11.98 13.98
CA SER A 1 -55.01 11.45 13.98
C SER A 1 -54.13 10.68 13.18
N THR A 2 -54.63 9.99 12.95
CA THR A 2 -53.98 9.21 12.24
C THR A 2 -53.32 9.73 11.17
N GLN A 3 -53.72 10.71 10.86
CA GLN A 3 -53.25 11.23 9.94
C GLN A 3 -51.99 11.46 9.91
N GLY A 4 -51.75 11.87 10.77
CA GLY A 4 -50.49 12.09 10.77
C GLY A 4 -49.61 11.13 10.21
N TRP A 5 -50.03 10.29 10.18
CA TRP A 5 -49.37 9.41 9.98
C TRP A 5 -49.20 9.00 8.82
N ILE A 6 -49.81 9.30 8.30
CA ILE A 6 -49.68 8.88 7.26
C ILE A 6 -48.84 9.35 6.50
N ASN A 7 -48.73 10.24 6.67
CA ASN A 7 -47.91 10.69 6.06
C ASN A 7 -46.90 10.10 6.00
N THR A 8 -47.07 9.49 6.49
CA THR A 8 -46.23 8.83 6.46
C THR A 8 -45.92 8.36 5.32
N MET A 9 -46.54 8.55 4.85
CA MET A 9 -46.28 8.28 3.98
C MET A 9 -45.78 8.84 3.22
N ASP A 10 -46.00 9.37 3.23
CA ASP A 10 -45.52 9.92 2.59
C ASP A 10 -44.50 9.79 2.47
N SER A 11 -44.79 9.26 2.75
CA SER A 11 -44.29 8.98 2.29
C SER A 11 -43.39 8.97 1.72
N THR A 12 -43.59 9.48 1.70
CA THR A 12 -42.54 9.58 0.89
C THR A 12 -41.31 9.72 1.68
N SER A 13 -40.43 9.47 1.14
CA SER A 13 -39.11 9.40 1.59
C SER A 13 -38.65 10.55 2.42
N ASN A 14 -39.05 11.72 2.14
CA ASN A 14 -38.61 12.92 2.79
C ASN A 14 -39.05 13.04 4.26
N VAL A 15 -40.16 12.41 4.57
CA VAL A 15 -40.67 12.42 5.95
C VAL A 15 -39.92 11.44 6.85
N ARG A 16 -39.42 10.37 6.26
CA ARG A 16 -38.73 9.34 7.00
C ARG A 16 -37.22 9.58 7.12
N GLY A 17 -36.69 10.42 6.25
CA GLY A 17 -35.26 10.59 6.11
C GLY A 17 -34.55 9.33 5.58
N ALA A 18 -33.27 9.40 5.40
CA ALA A 18 -32.47 8.29 4.89
C ALA A 18 -32.01 7.37 6.01
N ASN A 19 -32.11 6.07 5.79
CA ASN A 19 -31.54 5.08 6.71
C ASN A 19 -30.02 4.99 6.59
N PHE A 20 -29.48 5.38 5.44
CA PHE A 20 -28.06 5.29 5.10
C PHE A 20 -27.57 6.62 4.51
N ILE A 21 -26.27 6.80 4.51
CA ILE A 21 -25.66 7.96 3.84
C ILE A 21 -25.90 7.88 2.33
N CYS A 22 -26.13 9.04 1.71
CA CYS A 22 -26.12 9.17 0.26
C CYS A 22 -24.81 9.86 -0.15
N ALA A 23 -24.03 9.22 -1.02
CA ALA A 23 -22.74 9.71 -1.41
C ALA A 23 -22.52 9.59 -2.91
N SER A 24 -21.59 10.40 -3.41
CA SER A 24 -21.10 10.39 -4.78
C SER A 24 -19.58 10.47 -4.82
N VAL A 25 -18.98 10.12 -5.94
CA VAL A 25 -17.54 10.21 -6.17
C VAL A 25 -17.25 11.04 -7.39
N SER A 26 -16.09 11.70 -7.41
CA SER A 26 -15.58 12.44 -8.54
C SER A 26 -14.13 12.07 -8.85
N GLY A 27 -13.63 12.51 -9.99
CA GLY A 27 -12.28 12.22 -10.48
C GLY A 27 -12.24 11.07 -11.48
N ALA A 28 -11.28 11.13 -12.39
CA ALA A 28 -11.11 10.11 -13.43
C ALA A 28 -10.76 8.75 -12.83
N CYS A 29 -11.32 7.70 -13.40
CA CYS A 29 -11.08 6.31 -12.98
C CYS A 29 -11.55 5.97 -11.56
N ASN A 30 -12.32 6.84 -10.90
CA ASN A 30 -12.93 6.59 -9.60
C ASN A 30 -14.35 6.06 -9.79
N THR A 31 -14.77 5.13 -8.93
CA THR A 31 -16.07 4.45 -9.09
C THR A 31 -16.83 4.37 -7.77
N LEU A 32 -18.16 4.35 -7.87
CA LEU A 32 -19.06 4.04 -6.76
C LEU A 32 -20.04 2.96 -7.24
N VAL A 33 -19.87 1.76 -6.74
CA VAL A 33 -20.66 0.59 -7.16
C VAL A 33 -21.39 -0.02 -5.99
N THR A 34 -22.52 -0.69 -6.25
CA THR A 34 -23.21 -1.49 -5.24
C THR A 34 -22.43 -2.77 -5.00
N ALA A 35 -22.24 -3.14 -3.74
CA ALA A 35 -21.54 -4.38 -3.40
C ALA A 35 -22.33 -5.59 -3.94
N PRO A 36 -21.66 -6.58 -4.54
CA PRO A 36 -22.34 -7.72 -5.14
C PRO A 36 -23.12 -8.54 -4.12
N ASP A 37 -22.65 -8.59 -2.89
CA ASP A 37 -23.26 -9.43 -1.85
C ASP A 37 -24.24 -8.67 -0.96
N CYS A 38 -24.41 -7.36 -1.14
CA CYS A 38 -25.31 -6.56 -0.30
C CYS A 38 -25.82 -5.31 -1.02
N ALA A 39 -27.09 -5.32 -1.38
CA ALA A 39 -27.72 -4.23 -2.14
C ALA A 39 -27.70 -2.85 -1.45
N ASN A 40 -27.55 -2.84 -0.11
CA ASN A 40 -27.54 -1.61 0.68
C ASN A 40 -26.10 -1.09 0.95
N VAL A 41 -25.10 -1.76 0.45
CA VAL A 41 -23.69 -1.36 0.62
C VAL A 41 -23.13 -0.87 -0.70
N LYS A 42 -22.43 0.25 -0.66
CA LYS A 42 -21.70 0.76 -1.81
C LYS A 42 -20.22 0.81 -1.52
N ILE A 43 -19.44 0.50 -2.54
CA ILE A 43 -17.98 0.53 -2.52
C ILE A 43 -17.52 1.69 -3.38
N ALA A 44 -16.87 2.67 -2.76
CA ALA A 44 -16.19 3.77 -3.44
C ALA A 44 -14.73 3.39 -3.64
N THR A 45 -14.27 3.38 -4.88
CA THR A 45 -12.87 3.05 -5.21
C THR A 45 -12.20 4.24 -5.88
N PHE A 46 -11.04 4.63 -5.36
CA PHE A 46 -10.24 5.73 -5.86
C PHE A 46 -8.88 5.21 -6.33
N THR A 47 -8.64 5.26 -7.63
CA THR A 47 -7.35 4.94 -8.26
C THR A 47 -6.65 6.19 -8.80
N GLY A 48 -7.27 7.34 -8.65
CA GLY A 48 -6.77 8.67 -8.95
C GLY A 48 -7.31 9.70 -7.95
N PRO A 49 -6.78 10.93 -7.94
CA PRO A 49 -7.28 11.98 -7.07
C PRO A 49 -8.73 12.32 -7.40
N GLY A 50 -9.48 12.77 -6.40
CA GLY A 50 -10.89 13.10 -6.56
C GLY A 50 -11.54 13.50 -5.25
N SER A 51 -12.85 13.29 -5.14
CA SER A 51 -13.59 13.60 -3.93
C SER A 51 -14.62 12.51 -3.63
N PHE A 52 -14.75 12.18 -2.36
CA PHE A 52 -15.87 11.45 -1.80
C PHE A 52 -16.83 12.47 -1.20
N THR A 53 -18.00 12.68 -1.80
CA THR A 53 -18.97 13.66 -1.34
C THR A 53 -20.16 12.96 -0.69
N VAL A 54 -20.39 13.27 0.59
CA VAL A 54 -21.58 12.85 1.31
C VAL A 54 -22.66 13.93 1.08
N ASN A 55 -23.66 13.59 0.29
CA ASN A 55 -24.75 14.48 -0.06
C ASN A 55 -25.77 14.59 1.07
N ASN A 56 -26.07 13.45 1.72
CA ASN A 56 -26.98 13.38 2.87
C ASN A 56 -26.46 12.37 3.88
N ILE A 57 -26.65 12.69 5.15
CA ILE A 57 -26.36 11.79 6.25
C ILE A 57 -27.60 10.93 6.62
N ALA A 58 -27.38 9.81 7.28
CA ALA A 58 -28.46 9.00 7.83
C ALA A 58 -29.04 9.66 9.07
N LEU A 59 -30.32 9.39 9.35
CA LEU A 59 -30.98 9.84 10.57
C LEU A 59 -30.39 9.23 11.83
N CYS A 60 -30.04 7.95 11.76
CA CYS A 60 -29.33 7.28 12.83
C CYS A 60 -27.84 7.63 12.76
N SER A 61 -27.34 8.32 13.78
CA SER A 61 -25.95 8.77 13.81
C SER A 61 -24.93 7.62 13.72
N ALA A 62 -25.27 6.44 14.21
CA ALA A 62 -24.42 5.25 14.11
C ALA A 62 -24.18 4.81 12.65
N ASN A 63 -25.10 5.16 11.74
CA ASN A 63 -24.97 4.86 10.31
C ASN A 63 -24.17 5.92 9.54
N ASN A 64 -23.71 6.96 10.21
CA ASN A 64 -22.88 8.01 9.62
C ASN A 64 -21.38 7.70 9.72
N ALA A 65 -21.02 6.44 9.60
CA ALA A 65 -19.64 5.99 9.58
C ALA A 65 -19.37 5.16 8.31
N VAL A 66 -18.19 5.32 7.75
CA VAL A 66 -17.72 4.53 6.62
C VAL A 66 -16.52 3.69 7.02
N ALA A 67 -16.48 2.46 6.52
CA ALA A 67 -15.25 1.67 6.52
C ALA A 67 -14.29 2.25 5.48
N TYR A 68 -13.00 2.12 5.74
CA TYR A 68 -12.00 2.64 4.82
C TYR A 68 -10.81 1.70 4.68
N MET A 69 -10.18 1.80 3.54
CA MET A 69 -8.84 1.27 3.28
C MET A 69 -8.06 2.35 2.52
N VAL A 70 -6.93 2.75 3.05
CA VAL A 70 -6.04 3.73 2.42
C VAL A 70 -4.66 3.10 2.26
N VAL A 71 -4.19 3.05 1.01
CA VAL A 71 -2.91 2.44 0.66
C VAL A 71 -2.01 3.49 0.03
N GLY A 72 -0.83 3.72 0.59
CA GLY A 72 0.18 4.62 0.05
C GLY A 72 0.83 4.08 -1.22
N GLY A 73 1.54 4.92 -1.95
CA GLY A 73 2.34 4.49 -3.10
C GLY A 73 3.52 3.62 -2.67
N GLY A 74 3.75 2.50 -3.33
CA GLY A 74 4.96 1.71 -3.13
C GLY A 74 6.19 2.40 -3.71
N ALA A 75 7.37 2.12 -3.19
CA ALA A 75 8.61 2.69 -3.65
C ALA A 75 9.29 1.87 -4.76
N ALA A 76 10.18 2.48 -5.50
CA ALA A 76 11.05 1.77 -6.42
C ALA A 76 12.19 1.06 -5.70
N GLY A 77 12.68 -0.04 -6.27
CA GLY A 77 13.94 -0.65 -5.87
C GLY A 77 15.14 0.17 -6.34
N GLY A 78 16.27 -0.03 -5.71
CA GLY A 78 17.54 0.54 -6.13
C GLY A 78 18.05 -0.07 -7.45
N ALA A 79 18.78 0.70 -8.21
CA ALA A 79 19.40 0.23 -9.45
C ALA A 79 20.92 0.32 -9.35
N ASN A 80 21.61 -0.79 -9.58
CA ASN A 80 23.06 -0.87 -9.58
C ASN A 80 23.56 -1.47 -10.91
N ASN A 81 24.50 -0.80 -11.55
CA ASN A 81 25.18 -1.31 -12.74
C ASN A 81 26.69 -1.48 -12.52
N ASN A 82 27.18 -1.23 -11.32
CA ASN A 82 28.55 -1.59 -10.94
C ASN A 82 28.52 -3.01 -10.33
N ASN A 83 29.01 -3.93 -11.06
CA ASN A 83 29.18 -5.35 -10.83
C ASN A 83 29.51 -5.87 -9.42
N ASN A 84 29.35 -5.08 -8.37
CA ASN A 84 29.90 -5.44 -7.07
C ASN A 84 28.91 -5.49 -5.90
N ASN A 85 27.63 -5.16 -6.06
CA ASN A 85 26.67 -5.26 -4.97
C ASN A 85 25.23 -5.53 -5.47
N GLY A 86 24.50 -6.39 -4.79
CA GLY A 86 23.05 -6.47 -4.96
C GLY A 86 22.37 -5.19 -4.51
N SER A 87 21.31 -4.77 -5.16
CA SER A 87 20.54 -3.58 -4.80
C SER A 87 19.31 -3.91 -3.96
N GLY A 88 18.90 -2.98 -3.10
CA GLY A 88 17.75 -3.14 -2.24
C GLY A 88 16.43 -3.10 -2.99
N GLY A 89 15.46 -3.89 -2.57
CA GLY A 89 14.07 -3.80 -3.03
C GLY A 89 13.34 -2.59 -2.44
N GLY A 90 12.38 -2.03 -3.14
CA GLY A 90 11.53 -0.93 -2.65
C GLY A 90 10.56 -1.38 -1.57
N GLY A 91 10.35 -0.54 -0.57
CA GLY A 91 9.34 -0.75 0.46
C GLY A 91 7.93 -0.55 -0.08
N ALA A 92 6.97 -1.25 0.49
CA ALA A 92 5.56 -1.05 0.18
C ALA A 92 5.05 0.28 0.72
N GLY A 93 4.03 0.82 0.09
CA GLY A 93 3.24 1.90 0.66
C GLY A 93 2.54 1.44 1.94
N GLY A 94 2.23 2.38 2.82
CA GLY A 94 1.51 2.11 4.04
C GLY A 94 0.14 1.53 3.75
N PHE A 95 -0.36 0.76 4.71
CA PHE A 95 -1.71 0.21 4.67
C PHE A 95 -2.47 0.60 5.93
N ARG A 96 -3.61 1.24 5.77
CA ARG A 96 -4.50 1.64 6.86
C ARG A 96 -5.91 1.18 6.54
N GLU A 97 -6.52 0.44 7.45
CA GLU A 97 -7.88 -0.06 7.33
C GLU A 97 -8.66 0.12 8.64
N GLY A 98 -9.91 0.50 8.51
CA GLY A 98 -10.80 0.59 9.67
C GLY A 98 -12.24 0.33 9.32
N ARG A 99 -12.96 -0.32 10.26
CA ARG A 99 -14.38 -0.66 10.13
C ARG A 99 -15.07 -0.59 11.49
N THR A 100 -16.18 0.12 11.56
CA THR A 100 -17.06 0.07 12.73
C THR A 100 -18.01 -1.12 12.64
N CYS A 101 -18.61 -1.50 13.77
CA CYS A 101 -19.63 -2.54 13.83
C CYS A 101 -20.93 -2.18 13.08
N SER A 102 -21.17 -0.89 12.81
CA SER A 102 -22.34 -0.43 12.06
C SER A 102 -22.22 -0.65 10.54
N VAL A 103 -21.01 -0.91 10.04
CA VAL A 103 -20.78 -1.25 8.63
C VAL A 103 -20.94 -2.76 8.45
N THR A 104 -21.59 -3.17 7.36
CA THR A 104 -21.77 -4.59 7.01
C THR A 104 -20.48 -5.38 7.14
N PRO A 105 -20.47 -6.52 7.84
CA PRO A 105 -19.25 -7.28 8.09
C PRO A 105 -18.60 -7.82 6.80
N TYR A 106 -17.30 -7.68 6.74
CA TYR A 106 -16.43 -8.34 5.77
C TYR A 106 -15.13 -8.78 6.48
N THR A 107 -14.34 -9.65 5.90
CA THR A 107 -13.07 -10.07 6.49
C THR A 107 -12.05 -8.93 6.37
N VAL A 108 -11.72 -8.30 7.47
CA VAL A 108 -10.73 -7.24 7.57
C VAL A 108 -9.31 -7.79 7.59
N SER A 109 -8.33 -6.95 7.28
CA SER A 109 -6.91 -7.33 7.42
C SER A 109 -6.52 -7.50 8.89
N PRO A 110 -5.42 -8.22 9.18
CA PRO A 110 -4.93 -8.41 10.55
C PRO A 110 -4.52 -7.12 11.27
N ILE A 111 -4.30 -6.04 10.54
CA ILE A 111 -3.88 -4.74 11.09
C ILE A 111 -4.99 -3.68 11.02
N ALA A 112 -6.22 -4.10 10.78
CA ALA A 112 -7.37 -3.20 10.77
C ALA A 112 -7.73 -2.73 12.19
N VAL A 113 -8.23 -1.50 12.28
CA VAL A 113 -8.80 -0.96 13.53
C VAL A 113 -10.32 -1.15 13.55
N ALA A 114 -10.89 -1.26 14.76
CA ALA A 114 -12.33 -1.43 14.94
C ALA A 114 -13.12 -0.11 14.84
N THR A 115 -12.55 0.90 14.19
CA THR A 115 -13.16 2.22 14.01
C THR A 115 -13.14 2.64 12.55
N GLY A 116 -14.30 3.03 12.02
CA GLY A 116 -14.41 3.70 10.72
C GLY A 116 -14.26 5.22 10.86
N ILE A 117 -14.53 5.94 9.79
CA ILE A 117 -14.57 7.39 9.78
C ILE A 117 -16.01 7.85 9.89
N THR A 118 -16.33 8.64 10.91
CA THR A 118 -17.61 9.35 10.98
C THR A 118 -17.62 10.47 9.94
N VAL A 119 -18.68 10.51 9.16
CA VAL A 119 -18.82 11.49 8.08
C VAL A 119 -19.98 12.43 8.34
N SER A 120 -19.87 13.64 7.81
CA SER A 120 -20.91 14.67 7.74
C SER A 120 -21.25 14.95 6.28
N ALA A 121 -22.33 15.68 6.04
CA ALA A 121 -22.74 16.09 4.69
C ALA A 121 -21.76 17.14 4.13
N THR A 122 -20.67 16.67 3.56
CA THR A 122 -19.59 17.48 2.99
C THR A 122 -18.80 16.69 1.95
N SER A 123 -17.89 17.38 1.26
CA SER A 123 -16.97 16.76 0.32
C SER A 123 -15.61 16.52 0.98
N TYR A 124 -15.13 15.30 0.88
CA TYR A 124 -13.83 14.86 1.37
C TYR A 124 -12.87 14.70 0.20
N PRO A 125 -11.84 15.53 0.09
CA PRO A 125 -10.83 15.36 -0.95
C PRO A 125 -10.06 14.07 -0.74
N ILE A 126 -9.77 13.37 -1.82
CA ILE A 126 -8.97 12.16 -1.86
C ILE A 126 -7.66 12.44 -2.57
N THR A 127 -6.55 12.10 -1.92
CA THR A 127 -5.23 12.07 -2.54
C THR A 127 -4.81 10.63 -2.71
N THR A 128 -4.44 10.23 -3.91
CA THR A 128 -3.85 8.93 -4.20
C THR A 128 -2.36 9.07 -4.40
N GLY A 129 -1.57 8.35 -3.60
CA GLY A 129 -0.11 8.39 -3.66
C GLY A 129 0.42 7.68 -4.88
N ALA A 130 1.27 8.36 -5.63
CA ALA A 130 1.98 7.74 -6.75
C ALA A 130 3.05 6.76 -6.26
N GLY A 131 3.28 5.71 -7.03
CA GLY A 131 4.43 4.84 -6.83
C GLY A 131 5.73 5.57 -7.14
N GLY A 132 6.82 5.19 -6.48
CA GLY A 132 8.15 5.71 -6.77
C GLY A 132 8.59 5.34 -8.18
N ALA A 133 9.12 6.29 -8.91
CA ALA A 133 9.69 6.04 -10.23
C ALA A 133 10.98 5.20 -10.11
N GLY A 134 11.14 4.23 -10.98
CA GLY A 134 12.40 3.53 -11.16
C GLY A 134 13.49 4.49 -11.64
N GLY A 135 14.73 4.28 -11.22
CA GLY A 135 15.85 5.05 -11.74
C GLY A 135 15.95 4.91 -13.26
N PRO A 136 16.32 5.99 -13.98
CA PRO A 136 16.55 5.88 -15.42
C PRO A 136 17.74 4.94 -15.70
N ALA A 137 17.60 4.08 -16.69
CA ALA A 137 18.73 3.29 -17.19
C ALA A 137 19.52 4.10 -18.24
N PRO A 138 20.86 3.97 -18.30
CA PRO A 138 21.77 3.24 -17.42
C PRO A 138 22.32 4.14 -16.32
N SER A 139 21.81 4.05 -15.11
CA SER A 139 22.31 4.85 -14.00
C SER A 139 23.04 3.99 -12.99
N CYS A 140 24.32 4.34 -12.74
CA CYS A 140 25.11 3.70 -11.70
C CYS A 140 24.64 4.15 -10.33
N GLY A 141 24.32 3.21 -9.45
CA GLY A 141 24.15 3.50 -8.03
C GLY A 141 22.96 4.39 -7.68
N THR A 142 21.85 4.30 -8.40
CA THR A 142 20.67 5.10 -8.09
C THR A 142 19.80 4.48 -7.01
N THR A 143 19.48 5.30 -6.01
CA THR A 143 18.47 4.97 -5.01
C THR A 143 17.09 5.01 -5.65
N GLY A 144 16.28 4.02 -5.36
CA GLY A 144 14.88 4.00 -5.77
C GLY A 144 14.11 5.19 -5.17
N VAL A 145 13.22 5.77 -5.95
CA VAL A 145 12.39 6.88 -5.47
C VAL A 145 11.34 6.33 -4.50
N SER A 146 11.15 7.02 -3.38
CA SER A 146 10.10 6.71 -2.42
C SER A 146 8.71 6.94 -3.01
N GLY A 147 7.73 6.19 -2.55
CA GLY A 147 6.33 6.42 -2.90
C GLY A 147 5.76 7.67 -2.24
N SER A 148 4.58 8.08 -2.67
CA SER A 148 3.86 9.23 -2.12
C SER A 148 2.71 8.80 -1.21
N ASN A 149 2.25 9.73 -0.36
CA ASN A 149 1.17 9.48 0.58
C ASN A 149 -0.20 9.44 -0.11
N SER A 150 -1.07 8.54 0.37
CA SER A 150 -2.51 8.58 0.10
C SER A 150 -3.24 9.13 1.31
N ILE A 151 -4.28 9.95 1.06
CA ILE A 151 -5.01 10.64 2.13
C ILE A 151 -6.51 10.54 1.91
N PHE A 152 -7.23 10.15 2.95
CA PHE A 152 -8.68 10.27 3.06
C PHE A 152 -9.04 10.86 4.42
N SER A 153 -9.63 12.05 4.44
CA SER A 153 -9.99 12.77 5.67
C SER A 153 -8.77 12.93 6.58
N THR A 154 -8.84 12.38 7.78
CA THR A 154 -7.76 12.39 8.79
C THR A 154 -6.78 11.22 8.64
N ILE A 155 -7.05 10.30 7.73
CA ILE A 155 -6.21 9.12 7.54
C ILE A 155 -5.18 9.39 6.47
N THR A 156 -3.92 9.37 6.85
CA THR A 156 -2.78 9.39 5.92
C THR A 156 -2.09 8.03 5.95
N SER A 157 -1.92 7.44 4.79
CA SER A 157 -1.09 6.27 4.57
C SER A 157 0.16 6.70 3.83
N ALA A 158 1.31 6.59 4.46
CA ALA A 158 2.55 7.13 3.92
C ALA A 158 3.08 6.30 2.75
N GLY A 159 3.92 6.91 1.92
CA GLY A 159 4.63 6.20 0.86
C GLY A 159 5.69 5.26 1.39
N GLY A 160 6.03 4.25 0.62
CA GLY A 160 7.13 3.32 0.90
C GLY A 160 8.50 3.98 0.74
N GLY A 161 9.51 3.49 1.45
CA GLY A 161 10.89 3.92 1.34
C GLY A 161 11.62 3.27 0.16
N GLY A 162 12.40 4.05 -0.60
CA GLY A 162 13.16 3.57 -1.74
C GLY A 162 14.22 2.53 -1.35
N GLY A 163 14.41 1.53 -2.21
CA GLY A 163 15.53 0.60 -2.10
C GLY A 163 16.83 1.28 -2.47
N HIS A 164 17.92 0.90 -1.84
CA HIS A 164 19.22 1.55 -2.10
C HIS A 164 20.11 0.73 -3.03
N ALA A 165 21.02 1.43 -3.71
CA ALA A 165 22.10 0.85 -4.50
C ALA A 165 23.45 1.24 -3.88
N GLY A 166 24.47 0.46 -4.18
CA GLY A 166 25.81 0.68 -3.56
C GLY A 166 25.81 0.24 -2.09
N ASN A 167 26.76 0.74 -1.30
CA ASN A 167 26.91 0.39 0.11
C ASN A 167 26.14 1.37 0.99
N ALA A 168 24.81 1.33 0.94
CA ALA A 168 24.03 2.25 1.75
C ALA A 168 22.70 1.66 2.22
N SER A 169 22.19 2.23 3.30
CA SER A 169 20.95 1.83 3.95
C SER A 169 19.73 2.14 3.10
N GLY A 170 18.72 1.30 3.19
CA GLY A 170 17.42 1.58 2.58
C GLY A 170 16.76 2.83 3.16
N ALA A 171 15.94 3.51 2.39
CA ALA A 171 15.19 4.66 2.86
C ALA A 171 14.06 4.24 3.80
N SER A 172 13.82 5.05 4.84
CA SER A 172 12.67 4.89 5.72
C SER A 172 11.38 5.30 5.01
N GLY A 173 10.28 4.69 5.38
CA GLY A 173 8.95 4.99 4.85
C GLY A 173 7.85 4.27 5.61
N ALA A 174 6.64 4.22 5.06
CA ALA A 174 5.59 3.40 5.64
C ALA A 174 6.07 1.97 5.81
N SER A 175 6.58 1.36 4.75
CA SER A 175 7.48 0.22 4.82
C SER A 175 8.86 0.65 4.34
N GLY A 176 9.90 0.18 5.01
CA GLY A 176 11.28 0.56 4.70
C GLY A 176 11.79 -0.09 3.43
N GLY A 177 12.65 0.59 2.69
CA GLY A 177 13.38 0.04 1.56
C GLY A 177 14.49 -0.92 1.98
N GLY A 178 14.84 -1.86 1.15
CA GLY A 178 15.98 -2.76 1.33
C GLY A 178 17.32 -2.04 1.13
N ALA A 179 18.34 -2.52 1.79
CA ALA A 179 19.69 -2.01 1.69
C ALA A 179 20.53 -2.73 0.64
N ALA A 180 21.59 -2.12 0.23
CA ALA A 180 22.65 -2.73 -0.56
C ALA A 180 23.95 -2.85 0.26
N GLY A 181 24.74 -3.87 -0.01
CA GLY A 181 25.98 -4.14 0.74
C GLY A 181 25.72 -4.38 2.23
N PRO A 182 26.73 -4.25 3.09
CA PRO A 182 26.60 -4.55 4.53
C PRO A 182 25.89 -3.40 5.28
N SER A 183 24.77 -2.96 4.78
CA SER A 183 24.02 -1.83 5.33
C SER A 183 22.65 -2.25 5.82
N ALA A 184 22.06 -1.48 6.72
CA ALA A 184 20.75 -1.77 7.30
C ALA A 184 19.62 -1.41 6.36
N GLY A 185 18.55 -2.19 6.39
CA GLY A 185 17.29 -1.80 5.75
C GLY A 185 16.70 -0.53 6.35
N GLY A 186 15.86 0.15 5.59
CA GLY A 186 15.14 1.33 6.04
C GLY A 186 14.12 1.02 7.13
N ALA A 187 13.87 1.97 8.02
CA ALA A 187 12.86 1.83 9.03
C ALA A 187 11.45 1.82 8.41
N GLY A 188 10.60 0.92 8.91
CA GLY A 188 9.17 0.94 8.62
C GLY A 188 8.40 1.81 9.60
N ASN A 189 7.09 1.89 9.41
CA ASN A 189 6.15 2.67 10.21
C ASN A 189 6.59 4.12 10.41
N THR A 190 7.02 4.76 9.35
CA THR A 190 7.50 6.14 9.35
C THR A 190 6.63 6.99 8.42
N PRO A 191 5.93 8.01 8.96
CA PRO A 191 5.78 8.34 10.38
C PRO A 191 5.06 7.24 11.17
N PRO A 192 5.27 7.17 12.49
CA PRO A 192 4.69 6.09 13.32
C PRO A 192 3.17 6.18 13.41
N THR A 193 2.53 5.03 13.33
CA THR A 193 1.08 4.85 13.50
C THR A 193 0.79 3.63 14.37
N SER A 194 -0.40 3.58 14.94
CA SER A 194 -0.91 2.41 15.66
C SER A 194 -2.27 2.02 15.08
N PRO A 195 -2.43 0.77 14.61
CA PRO A 195 -1.39 -0.21 14.32
C PRO A 195 -0.34 0.30 13.32
N SER A 196 0.79 -0.40 13.26
CA SER A 196 1.84 -0.09 12.29
C SER A 196 1.30 -0.16 10.85
N GLN A 197 1.61 0.85 10.04
CA GLN A 197 1.21 0.90 8.63
C GLN A 197 2.15 0.14 7.69
N GLY A 198 3.30 -0.35 8.20
CA GLY A 198 4.28 -1.13 7.45
C GLY A 198 5.49 -1.48 8.28
N GLN A 199 6.36 -2.32 7.75
CA GLN A 199 7.47 -2.95 8.43
C GLN A 199 8.83 -2.55 7.82
N PRO A 200 9.96 -2.74 8.54
CA PRO A 200 11.27 -2.39 8.03
C PRO A 200 11.69 -3.22 6.82
N GLY A 201 12.60 -2.67 6.04
CA GLY A 201 13.30 -3.38 4.99
C GLY A 201 14.41 -4.29 5.54
N GLY A 202 14.89 -5.20 4.71
CA GLY A 202 16.00 -6.10 4.99
C GLY A 202 17.36 -5.44 4.79
N SER A 203 18.34 -5.89 5.54
CA SER A 203 19.75 -5.52 5.36
C SER A 203 20.34 -6.19 4.12
N GLY A 204 21.30 -5.53 3.48
CA GLY A 204 22.08 -6.15 2.44
C GLY A 204 23.21 -7.01 3.00
N TRP A 205 23.86 -7.79 2.14
CA TRP A 205 24.91 -8.72 2.50
C TRP A 205 26.24 -8.39 1.79
N GLY A 206 27.31 -8.47 2.55
CA GLY A 206 28.69 -8.55 2.03
C GLY A 206 29.24 -7.30 1.37
N SER A 207 30.54 -7.18 1.43
CA SER A 207 31.31 -6.12 0.79
C SER A 207 32.45 -6.66 -0.10
N SER A 208 32.50 -7.98 -0.32
CA SER A 208 33.55 -8.63 -1.10
C SER A 208 33.02 -9.73 -2.01
N PRO A 209 33.53 -9.84 -3.26
CA PRO A 209 33.12 -10.85 -4.21
C PRO A 209 33.30 -12.29 -3.68
N PRO A 210 32.42 -13.22 -4.03
CA PRO A 210 31.23 -13.15 -4.90
C PRO A 210 29.90 -12.98 -4.15
N ALA A 211 29.89 -12.34 -2.97
CA ALA A 211 28.79 -12.42 -2.00
C ALA A 211 27.99 -11.12 -1.92
N TYR A 212 27.03 -10.94 -2.81
CA TYR A 212 26.30 -9.66 -2.90
C TYR A 212 24.79 -9.85 -3.12
N GLY A 213 24.08 -10.12 -2.02
CA GLY A 213 22.61 -10.05 -2.02
C GLY A 213 22.10 -8.74 -1.42
N GLY A 214 21.27 -8.01 -2.15
CA GLY A 214 20.55 -6.86 -1.63
C GLY A 214 19.43 -7.28 -0.69
N GLY A 215 19.14 -6.49 0.33
CA GLY A 215 17.99 -6.66 1.22
C GLY A 215 16.69 -6.39 0.48
N ALA A 216 15.60 -6.96 0.92
CA ALA A 216 14.27 -6.73 0.36
C ALA A 216 13.58 -5.56 1.02
N GLY A 217 12.59 -4.98 0.34
CA GLY A 217 11.68 -4.00 0.92
C GLY A 217 10.71 -4.63 1.91
N GLY A 218 10.35 -3.88 2.95
CA GLY A 218 9.30 -4.26 3.90
C GLY A 218 7.92 -4.22 3.26
N GLY A 219 7.00 -5.02 3.78
CA GLY A 219 5.58 -5.02 3.46
C GLY A 219 4.73 -4.51 4.63
N ALA A 220 3.43 -4.37 4.43
CA ALA A 220 2.53 -3.95 5.51
C ALA A 220 2.40 -5.00 6.62
N GLY A 221 2.46 -6.28 6.28
CA GLY A 221 2.30 -7.40 7.21
C GLY A 221 3.61 -7.98 7.74
N GLY A 222 4.75 -7.72 7.12
CA GLY A 222 6.02 -8.29 7.53
C GLY A 222 7.24 -7.58 6.98
N ALA A 223 8.36 -7.71 7.69
CA ALA A 223 9.62 -7.14 7.30
C ALA A 223 10.17 -7.78 6.01
N GLY A 224 10.98 -7.03 5.29
CA GLY A 224 11.75 -7.56 4.19
C GLY A 224 12.89 -8.45 4.68
N ASN A 225 13.17 -9.53 3.96
CA ASN A 225 14.25 -10.43 4.31
C ASN A 225 15.60 -9.81 3.96
N ASN A 226 16.61 -10.17 4.75
CA ASN A 226 17.97 -9.78 4.47
C ASN A 226 18.48 -10.46 3.19
N GLY A 227 19.40 -9.80 2.52
CA GLY A 227 20.20 -10.42 1.48
C GLY A 227 21.11 -11.50 2.08
N GLY A 228 21.52 -12.43 1.25
CA GLY A 228 22.44 -13.51 1.57
C GLY A 228 23.71 -13.46 0.72
N PRO A 229 24.65 -14.41 0.93
CA PRO A 229 25.95 -14.44 0.22
C PRO A 229 25.82 -14.44 -1.31
N SER A 230 24.79 -15.05 -1.84
CA SER A 230 24.53 -15.16 -3.28
C SER A 230 23.06 -14.95 -3.63
N ALA A 231 22.26 -14.43 -2.73
CA ALA A 231 20.82 -14.30 -2.95
C ALA A 231 20.28 -12.96 -2.45
N GLY A 232 19.44 -12.32 -3.22
CA GLY A 232 18.63 -11.20 -2.77
C GLY A 232 17.55 -11.64 -1.77
N GLY A 233 17.20 -10.76 -0.84
CA GLY A 233 16.14 -11.01 0.14
C GLY A 233 14.76 -11.10 -0.52
N THR A 234 13.88 -11.90 0.03
CA THR A 234 12.46 -11.97 -0.37
C THR A 234 11.68 -10.79 0.22
N GLY A 235 10.84 -10.17 -0.59
CA GLY A 235 9.99 -9.04 -0.20
C GLY A 235 9.09 -9.33 0.99
N GLY A 236 8.94 -8.35 1.87
CA GLY A 236 8.09 -8.44 3.05
C GLY A 236 6.63 -8.70 2.69
N VAL A 237 5.95 -9.52 3.48
CA VAL A 237 4.57 -9.90 3.20
C VAL A 237 3.63 -8.70 3.34
N GLY A 238 2.66 -8.59 2.45
CA GLY A 238 1.57 -7.62 2.53
C GLY A 238 0.42 -8.11 3.39
N VAL A 239 -0.73 -7.50 3.24
CA VAL A 239 -1.96 -7.86 3.95
C VAL A 239 -3.09 -8.11 2.97
N THR A 240 -4.04 -8.95 3.38
CA THR A 240 -5.25 -9.28 2.60
C THR A 240 -6.49 -8.76 3.32
N THR A 241 -7.41 -8.17 2.56
CA THR A 241 -8.71 -7.71 3.03
C THR A 241 -9.80 -8.02 2.01
N HIS A 242 -11.06 -8.08 2.45
CA HIS A 242 -12.22 -8.30 1.60
C HIS A 242 -13.05 -7.01 1.40
N ILE A 243 -12.52 -5.85 1.74
CA ILE A 243 -13.25 -4.57 1.61
C ILE A 243 -13.77 -4.29 0.19
N SER A 244 -13.13 -4.87 -0.82
CA SER A 244 -13.52 -4.75 -2.23
C SER A 244 -14.40 -5.92 -2.72
N ALA A 245 -15.15 -6.55 -1.83
CA ALA A 245 -16.04 -7.70 -2.12
C ALA A 245 -15.29 -8.95 -2.61
N GLY A 246 -14.10 -9.19 -2.10
CA GLY A 246 -13.30 -10.39 -2.38
C GLY A 246 -11.91 -10.27 -1.77
N PRO A 247 -11.19 -11.38 -1.59
CA PRO A 247 -9.87 -11.36 -0.99
C PRO A 247 -8.87 -10.72 -1.95
N LEU A 248 -8.36 -9.55 -1.56
CA LEU A 248 -7.31 -8.86 -2.30
C LEU A 248 -6.13 -8.53 -1.40
N ALA A 249 -4.94 -8.80 -1.91
CA ALA A 249 -3.70 -8.49 -1.24
C ALA A 249 -3.18 -7.10 -1.62
N TYR A 250 -2.53 -6.43 -0.65
CA TYR A 250 -1.99 -5.08 -0.79
C TYR A 250 -0.64 -4.97 -0.07
N ALA A 251 0.14 -3.99 -0.47
CA ALA A 251 1.31 -3.49 0.22
C ALA A 251 2.36 -4.57 0.55
N GLY A 252 2.73 -5.37 -0.41
CA GLY A 252 3.86 -6.29 -0.31
C GLY A 252 5.17 -5.64 -0.74
N GLY A 253 6.26 -5.95 -0.09
CA GLY A 253 7.59 -5.43 -0.39
C GLY A 253 8.21 -5.99 -1.66
N GLY A 254 9.13 -5.26 -2.25
CA GLY A 254 9.91 -5.72 -3.41
C GLY A 254 11.11 -6.60 -3.00
N GLY A 255 11.44 -7.57 -3.84
CA GLY A 255 12.62 -8.43 -3.64
C GLY A 255 13.93 -7.70 -3.86
N GLY A 256 14.97 -8.07 -3.14
CA GLY A 256 16.32 -7.56 -3.33
C GLY A 256 16.98 -8.11 -4.60
N GLY A 257 17.83 -7.29 -5.22
CA GLY A 257 18.68 -7.72 -6.33
C GLY A 257 19.84 -8.60 -5.87
N ALA A 258 20.37 -9.41 -6.78
CA ALA A 258 21.55 -10.22 -6.54
C ALA A 258 22.62 -9.97 -7.60
N TYR A 259 23.88 -10.22 -7.25
CA TYR A 259 24.99 -10.09 -8.17
C TYR A 259 24.96 -11.17 -9.26
N SER A 260 25.27 -10.76 -10.51
CA SER A 260 25.54 -11.63 -11.65
C SER A 260 24.74 -12.95 -11.71
N SER A 261 25.35 -14.06 -11.34
CA SER A 261 24.72 -15.40 -11.33
C SER A 261 23.99 -15.73 -10.03
N GLY A 262 23.89 -14.78 -9.09
CA GLY A 262 23.19 -14.98 -7.83
C GLY A 262 21.67 -15.15 -8.01
N THR A 263 21.03 -15.72 -7.02
CA THR A 263 19.57 -15.89 -6.99
C THR A 263 18.91 -14.55 -6.67
N LYS A 264 18.09 -14.05 -7.58
CA LYS A 264 17.31 -12.86 -7.34
C LYS A 264 16.30 -13.05 -6.19
N GLY A 265 16.08 -11.99 -5.42
CA GLY A 265 15.07 -12.01 -4.37
C GLY A 265 13.65 -12.15 -4.95
N ASN A 266 12.85 -12.98 -4.33
CA ASN A 266 11.46 -13.14 -4.75
C ASN A 266 10.63 -11.90 -4.38
N ALA A 267 9.57 -11.69 -5.13
CA ALA A 267 8.50 -10.78 -4.74
C ALA A 267 7.92 -11.16 -3.37
N SER A 268 7.18 -10.24 -2.76
CA SER A 268 6.35 -10.55 -1.59
C SER A 268 5.49 -11.79 -1.81
N PRO A 269 5.38 -12.68 -0.83
CA PRO A 269 4.56 -13.90 -0.93
C PRO A 269 3.08 -13.64 -1.27
N CYS A 270 2.57 -12.44 -0.98
CA CYS A 270 1.22 -12.04 -1.36
C CYS A 270 1.10 -11.59 -2.83
N GLY A 271 2.21 -11.57 -3.59
CA GLY A 271 2.20 -11.28 -5.03
C GLY A 271 2.01 -9.81 -5.40
N THR A 272 2.07 -8.87 -4.48
CA THR A 272 1.87 -7.44 -4.78
C THR A 272 3.17 -6.66 -4.95
N GLY A 273 4.28 -7.14 -4.42
CA GLY A 273 5.61 -6.58 -4.67
C GLY A 273 6.24 -7.11 -5.96
N GLY A 274 7.25 -6.43 -6.47
CA GLY A 274 8.04 -6.86 -7.60
C GLY A 274 9.20 -7.80 -7.19
N SER A 275 9.63 -8.68 -8.06
CA SER A 275 10.83 -9.50 -7.85
C SER A 275 12.09 -8.72 -8.15
N GLY A 276 13.17 -9.03 -7.44
CA GLY A 276 14.50 -8.51 -7.72
C GLY A 276 15.03 -8.97 -9.08
N GLY A 277 16.11 -8.35 -9.53
CA GLY A 277 16.88 -8.74 -10.71
C GLY A 277 18.25 -9.29 -10.32
N ASN A 278 18.91 -9.89 -11.26
CA ASN A 278 20.33 -10.27 -11.20
C ASN A 278 20.99 -9.88 -12.54
N GLY A 279 22.31 -10.08 -12.68
CA GLY A 279 23.07 -9.66 -13.86
C GLY A 279 22.51 -10.08 -15.23
N CYS A 280 21.63 -11.05 -15.28
CA CYS A 280 21.01 -11.56 -16.51
C CYS A 280 19.48 -11.47 -16.49
N GLY A 281 18.88 -11.08 -15.37
CA GLY A 281 17.44 -11.11 -15.18
C GLY A 281 16.84 -9.76 -14.77
N SER A 282 15.79 -9.36 -15.45
CA SER A 282 15.08 -8.12 -15.14
C SER A 282 14.36 -8.19 -13.80
N GLN A 283 14.40 -7.10 -13.06
CA GLN A 283 13.52 -6.84 -11.95
C GLN A 283 12.09 -6.57 -12.46
N THR A 284 11.12 -6.67 -11.56
CA THR A 284 9.74 -6.31 -11.88
C THR A 284 9.21 -5.21 -10.97
N SER A 285 8.25 -4.46 -11.48
CA SER A 285 7.52 -3.47 -10.69
C SER A 285 6.55 -4.14 -9.72
N GLY A 286 6.17 -3.42 -8.68
CA GLY A 286 5.02 -3.81 -7.87
C GLY A 286 3.72 -3.78 -8.68
N THR A 287 2.73 -4.52 -8.22
CA THR A 287 1.42 -4.59 -8.87
C THR A 287 0.72 -3.24 -8.80
N THR A 288 0.23 -2.77 -9.95
CA THR A 288 -0.48 -1.49 -10.07
C THR A 288 -1.67 -1.41 -9.12
N ASN A 289 -1.87 -0.24 -8.50
CA ASN A 289 -2.95 0.06 -7.55
C ASN A 289 -3.01 -0.88 -6.33
N ARG A 290 -1.89 -1.48 -5.94
CA ARG A 290 -1.79 -2.35 -4.76
C ARG A 290 -0.79 -1.86 -3.73
N GLY A 291 -0.10 -0.75 -3.98
CA GLY A 291 0.92 -0.21 -3.07
C GLY A 291 2.15 -1.10 -2.91
N GLY A 292 2.40 -2.01 -3.83
CA GLY A 292 3.56 -2.90 -3.78
C GLY A 292 4.86 -2.19 -4.11
N GLY A 293 5.96 -2.55 -3.44
CA GLY A 293 7.30 -2.07 -3.74
C GLY A 293 7.90 -2.74 -4.97
N GLY A 294 8.73 -2.04 -5.73
CA GLY A 294 9.45 -2.57 -6.89
C GLY A 294 10.69 -3.38 -6.51
N GLY A 295 11.08 -4.33 -7.32
CA GLY A 295 12.29 -5.11 -7.12
C GLY A 295 13.57 -4.31 -7.33
N GLY A 296 14.63 -4.62 -6.58
CA GLY A 296 15.95 -4.08 -6.79
C GLY A 296 16.60 -4.65 -8.05
N SER A 297 17.30 -3.82 -8.83
CA SER A 297 17.95 -4.27 -10.04
C SER A 297 19.46 -4.34 -9.88
N ASN A 298 20.05 -5.32 -10.53
CA ASN A 298 21.47 -5.36 -10.76
C ASN A 298 21.68 -5.74 -12.22
N GLN A 299 22.17 -4.79 -12.99
CA GLN A 299 22.53 -5.01 -14.40
C GLN A 299 24.04 -4.92 -14.55
N PRO A 300 24.64 -5.72 -15.44
CA PRO A 300 26.07 -5.68 -15.72
C PRO A 300 26.49 -4.40 -16.42
#